data_947451117c0eb9e2e1ea17c56ce81727
#
_entry.id   947451117c0eb9e2e1ea17c56ce81727
#
_cell.length_a   1.000
_cell.length_b   1.000
_cell.length_c   1.000
_cell.angle_alpha   90.00
_cell.angle_beta   90.00
_cell.angle_gamma   90.00
#
_symmetry.space_group_name_H-M   'P 1'
#
loop_
_entity.id
_entity.type
_entity.pdbx_description
1 polymer ?
#
loop_
_entity_poly.entity_id
_entity_poly.type
_entity_poly.pdbx_seq_one_letter_code
_entity_poly.pdbx_strand_id
1 'polypeptide(L)'
;DYVIIMGYDEHYVGSEEPGSVASLPWVEKGVVDTLAEVPAERTILAIPFYTRLWKTTGGALTSEAIGMDQAQNVIKENKAETIWDGSVGQNTASYEKDGSSYEIWVEDAQSIAEKVKLIPKYKLAGVAQWKLGFENSSIWKVISENLI
;
A
#
# COMPACT_ATOMS: atom_id res chain seq x y z
N ASP A 1 8.89 7.03 -24.72
CA ASP A 1 7.82 7.30 -23.75
C ASP A 1 7.80 6.20 -22.70
N TYR A 2 7.23 6.47 -21.53
CA TYR A 2 7.11 5.54 -20.42
C TYR A 2 5.65 5.18 -20.18
N VAL A 3 5.43 3.98 -19.65
CA VAL A 3 4.15 3.54 -19.09
C VAL A 3 4.29 3.50 -17.57
N ILE A 4 3.34 4.10 -16.85
CA ILE A 4 3.30 4.09 -15.40
C ILE A 4 2.17 3.15 -14.96
N ILE A 5 2.53 2.06 -14.28
CA ILE A 5 1.56 1.17 -13.63
C ILE A 5 1.09 1.83 -12.34
N MET A 6 -0.18 2.05 -12.19
CA MET A 6 -0.78 2.49 -10.92
C MET A 6 -0.97 1.28 -10.00
N GLY A 7 0.05 0.93 -9.22
CA GLY A 7 0.07 -0.23 -8.33
C GLY A 7 -0.66 0.03 -7.00
N TYR A 8 -1.89 0.51 -7.06
CA TYR A 8 -2.75 0.82 -5.92
C TYR A 8 -4.23 0.76 -6.33
N ASP A 9 -5.12 0.93 -5.35
CA ASP A 9 -6.57 0.75 -5.47
C ASP A 9 -7.00 -0.69 -5.78
N GLU A 10 -6.26 -1.69 -5.27
CA GLU A 10 -6.70 -3.10 -5.23
C GLU A 10 -8.07 -3.21 -4.54
N HIS A 11 -8.18 -2.59 -3.35
CA HIS A 11 -9.45 -2.30 -2.68
C HIS A 11 -9.65 -0.78 -2.59
N TYR A 12 -10.86 -0.32 -2.85
CA TYR A 12 -11.21 1.09 -2.98
C TYR A 12 -12.58 1.37 -2.33
N VAL A 13 -13.04 2.61 -2.37
CA VAL A 13 -14.26 3.07 -1.68
C VAL A 13 -15.53 2.30 -2.06
N GLY A 14 -15.56 1.65 -3.21
CA GLY A 14 -16.69 0.84 -3.69
C GLY A 14 -16.52 -0.67 -3.48
N SER A 15 -15.47 -1.11 -2.78
CA SER A 15 -15.26 -2.53 -2.51
C SER A 15 -16.32 -3.09 -1.56
N GLU A 16 -16.74 -4.33 -1.80
CA GLU A 16 -17.73 -5.04 -0.98
C GLU A 16 -17.11 -5.57 0.33
N GLU A 17 -15.79 -5.79 0.34
CA GLU A 17 -15.03 -6.28 1.48
C GLU A 17 -13.85 -5.35 1.77
N PRO A 18 -13.43 -5.24 3.06
CA PRO A 18 -12.21 -4.52 3.40
C PRO A 18 -10.97 -5.28 2.89
N GLY A 19 -9.91 -4.53 2.55
CA GLY A 19 -8.68 -5.15 2.09
C GLY A 19 -7.57 -4.15 1.86
N SER A 20 -6.41 -4.67 1.46
CA SER A 20 -5.24 -3.87 1.11
C SER A 20 -5.50 -2.97 -0.09
N VAL A 21 -4.94 -1.78 -0.07
CA VAL A 21 -4.87 -0.90 -1.25
C VAL A 21 -3.90 -1.45 -2.29
N ALA A 22 -2.86 -2.15 -1.85
CA ALA A 22 -1.80 -2.65 -2.70
C ALA A 22 -1.05 -3.81 -2.03
N SER A 23 -1.63 -5.00 -2.02
CA SER A 23 -0.92 -6.19 -1.56
C SER A 23 0.25 -6.51 -2.49
N LEU A 24 1.34 -7.01 -1.93
CA LEU A 24 2.56 -7.28 -2.70
C LEU A 24 2.31 -8.25 -3.88
N PRO A 25 1.58 -9.38 -3.70
CA PRO A 25 1.30 -10.29 -4.81
C PRO A 25 0.47 -9.65 -5.93
N TRP A 26 -0.50 -8.80 -5.58
CA TRP A 26 -1.33 -8.11 -6.57
C TRP A 26 -0.52 -7.07 -7.36
N VAL A 27 0.32 -6.28 -6.67
CA VAL A 27 1.22 -5.32 -7.32
C VAL A 27 2.20 -6.03 -8.24
N GLU A 28 2.82 -7.11 -7.77
CA GLU A 28 3.77 -7.90 -8.56
C GLU A 28 3.10 -8.52 -9.79
N LYS A 29 1.88 -9.05 -9.63
CA LYS A 29 1.11 -9.55 -10.77
C LYS A 29 0.88 -8.47 -11.81
N GLY A 30 0.51 -7.24 -11.40
CA GLY A 30 0.35 -6.11 -12.31
C GLY A 30 1.63 -5.76 -13.07
N VAL A 31 2.79 -5.87 -12.42
CA VAL A 31 4.10 -5.71 -13.09
C VAL A 31 4.30 -6.80 -14.14
N VAL A 32 4.13 -8.07 -13.77
CA VAL A 32 4.32 -9.21 -14.69
C VAL A 32 3.39 -9.11 -15.90
N ASP A 33 2.12 -8.82 -15.68
CA ASP A 33 1.13 -8.69 -16.75
C ASP A 33 1.51 -7.54 -17.71
N THR A 34 1.98 -6.40 -17.17
CA THR A 34 2.40 -5.25 -17.99
C THR A 34 3.66 -5.58 -18.81
N LEU A 35 4.60 -6.31 -18.24
CA LEU A 35 5.84 -6.68 -18.93
C LEU A 35 5.63 -7.67 -20.10
N ALA A 36 4.47 -8.28 -20.20
CA ALA A 36 4.09 -9.06 -21.39
C ALA A 36 3.91 -8.17 -22.64
N GLU A 37 3.61 -6.88 -22.46
CA GLU A 37 3.29 -5.93 -23.54
C GLU A 37 4.27 -4.75 -23.62
N VAL A 38 4.90 -4.37 -22.49
CA VAL A 38 5.74 -3.17 -22.39
C VAL A 38 7.14 -3.55 -21.91
N PRO A 39 8.21 -3.10 -22.61
CA PRO A 39 9.57 -3.34 -22.15
C PRO A 39 9.85 -2.78 -20.76
N ALA A 40 10.62 -3.51 -19.95
CA ALA A 40 10.90 -3.15 -18.56
C ALA A 40 11.55 -1.76 -18.42
N GLU A 41 12.47 -1.41 -19.33
CA GLU A 41 13.14 -0.11 -19.37
C GLU A 41 12.23 1.07 -19.72
N ARG A 42 10.96 0.80 -20.04
CA ARG A 42 9.90 1.81 -20.26
C ARG A 42 8.77 1.72 -19.25
N THR A 43 8.88 0.83 -18.28
CA THR A 43 7.85 0.59 -17.27
C THR A 43 8.26 1.21 -15.95
N ILE A 44 7.40 2.06 -15.39
CA ILE A 44 7.55 2.66 -14.06
C ILE A 44 6.43 2.11 -13.16
N LEU A 45 6.77 1.67 -11.97
CA LEU A 45 5.78 1.22 -10.97
C LEU A 45 5.45 2.37 -10.02
N ALA A 46 4.20 2.82 -10.01
CA ALA A 46 3.69 3.72 -8.99
C ALA A 46 3.13 2.91 -7.81
N ILE A 47 3.56 3.27 -6.60
CA ILE A 47 3.16 2.65 -5.33
C ILE A 47 2.45 3.67 -4.42
N PRO A 48 1.55 3.23 -3.51
CA PRO A 48 0.81 4.14 -2.66
C PRO A 48 1.60 4.59 -1.43
N PHE A 49 1.42 5.85 -1.02
CA PHE A 49 1.77 6.38 0.30
C PHE A 49 0.55 6.47 1.22
N TYR A 50 -0.58 5.92 0.81
CA TYR A 50 -1.82 5.89 1.57
C TYR A 50 -2.28 4.46 1.79
N THR A 51 -3.12 4.31 2.78
CA THR A 51 -3.92 3.12 3.04
C THR A 51 -5.38 3.51 3.22
N ARG A 52 -6.24 2.55 3.52
CA ARG A 52 -7.62 2.79 3.89
C ARG A 52 -7.87 2.37 5.32
N LEU A 53 -8.50 3.27 6.08
CA LEU A 53 -9.13 2.94 7.35
C LEU A 53 -10.53 2.43 7.02
N TRP A 54 -10.71 1.12 7.12
CA TRP A 54 -11.98 0.46 6.93
C TRP A 54 -12.79 0.48 8.21
N LYS A 55 -14.09 0.75 8.09
CA LYS A 55 -15.02 0.78 9.21
C LYS A 55 -16.28 -0.01 8.87
N THR A 56 -16.61 -0.98 9.70
CA THR A 56 -17.86 -1.75 9.62
C THR A 56 -18.77 -1.40 10.79
N THR A 57 -19.98 -0.95 10.52
CA THR A 57 -20.98 -0.62 11.52
C THR A 57 -22.32 -1.25 11.14
N GLY A 58 -22.84 -2.17 11.95
CA GLY A 58 -24.11 -2.82 11.65
C GLY A 58 -24.16 -3.52 10.29
N GLY A 59 -23.03 -4.06 9.82
CA GLY A 59 -22.88 -4.68 8.50
C GLY A 59 -22.63 -3.72 7.34
N ALA A 60 -22.67 -2.42 7.56
CA ALA A 60 -22.34 -1.41 6.55
C ALA A 60 -20.83 -1.13 6.54
N LEU A 61 -20.21 -1.29 5.38
CA LEU A 61 -18.78 -1.02 5.16
C LEU A 61 -18.56 0.39 4.60
N THR A 62 -17.64 1.12 5.22
CA THR A 62 -17.14 2.42 4.74
C THR A 62 -15.63 2.45 4.83
N SER A 63 -14.99 3.37 4.10
CA SER A 63 -13.54 3.54 4.21
C SER A 63 -13.11 4.97 3.93
N GLU A 64 -11.98 5.33 4.51
CA GLU A 64 -11.31 6.62 4.32
C GLU A 64 -9.85 6.38 3.91
N ALA A 65 -9.38 7.09 2.88
CA ALA A 65 -7.97 7.08 2.51
C ALA A 65 -7.18 7.94 3.50
N ILE A 66 -6.15 7.39 4.10
CA ILE A 66 -5.29 8.06 5.09
C ILE A 66 -3.82 7.89 4.75
N GLY A 67 -3.01 8.92 5.03
CA GLY A 67 -1.56 8.89 4.84
C GLY A 67 -0.84 8.07 5.92
N MET A 68 0.47 7.90 5.75
CA MET A 68 1.29 7.04 6.64
C MET A 68 1.28 7.51 8.09
N ASP A 69 1.50 8.80 8.36
CA ASP A 69 1.53 9.33 9.72
C ASP A 69 0.15 9.26 10.37
N GLN A 70 -0.93 9.51 9.62
CA GLN A 70 -2.29 9.40 10.11
C GLN A 70 -2.63 7.96 10.48
N ALA A 71 -2.23 6.97 9.67
CA ALA A 71 -2.42 5.55 9.97
C ALA A 71 -1.70 5.16 11.28
N GLN A 72 -0.44 5.59 11.46
CA GLN A 72 0.32 5.33 12.69
C GLN A 72 -0.35 5.97 13.91
N ASN A 73 -0.86 7.19 13.79
CA ASN A 73 -1.57 7.87 14.86
C ASN A 73 -2.85 7.12 15.25
N VAL A 74 -3.67 6.71 14.29
CA VAL A 74 -4.90 5.93 14.52
C VAL A 74 -4.59 4.63 15.26
N ILE A 75 -3.58 3.89 14.82
CA ILE A 75 -3.14 2.63 15.45
C ILE A 75 -2.72 2.88 16.91
N LYS A 76 -1.88 3.90 17.15
CA LYS A 76 -1.39 4.27 18.47
C LYS A 76 -2.50 4.73 19.42
N GLU A 77 -3.37 5.61 18.97
CA GLU A 77 -4.48 6.16 19.77
C GLU A 77 -5.48 5.09 20.20
N ASN A 78 -5.72 4.09 19.35
CA ASN A 78 -6.61 2.97 19.64
C ASN A 78 -5.89 1.75 20.22
N LYS A 79 -4.58 1.86 20.50
CA LYS A 79 -3.74 0.78 21.06
C LYS A 79 -3.87 -0.53 20.29
N ALA A 80 -4.06 -0.42 18.97
CA ALA A 80 -4.15 -1.58 18.11
C ALA A 80 -2.76 -2.22 17.94
N GLU A 81 -2.73 -3.55 17.98
CA GLU A 81 -1.52 -4.32 17.69
C GLU A 81 -1.32 -4.43 16.18
N THR A 82 -0.08 -4.28 15.73
CA THR A 82 0.28 -4.52 14.33
C THR A 82 0.91 -5.90 14.18
N ILE A 83 0.44 -6.65 13.18
CA ILE A 83 0.91 -8.01 12.90
C ILE A 83 1.33 -8.06 11.44
N TRP A 84 2.56 -8.54 11.18
CA TRP A 84 3.03 -8.73 9.82
C TRP A 84 2.30 -9.91 9.15
N ASP A 85 1.65 -9.62 8.04
CA ASP A 85 1.06 -10.64 7.16
C ASP A 85 1.91 -10.79 5.89
N GLY A 86 2.71 -11.85 5.85
CA GLY A 86 3.57 -12.15 4.71
C GLY A 86 2.80 -12.49 3.43
N SER A 87 1.53 -12.85 3.52
CA SER A 87 0.71 -13.16 2.34
C SER A 87 0.34 -11.92 1.53
N VAL A 88 0.29 -10.77 2.17
CA VAL A 88 0.03 -9.46 1.53
C VAL A 88 1.26 -8.54 1.52
N GLY A 89 2.31 -8.90 2.28
CA GLY A 89 3.52 -8.09 2.41
C GLY A 89 3.30 -6.77 3.16
N GLN A 90 2.43 -6.79 4.17
CA GLN A 90 2.07 -5.61 4.97
C GLN A 90 1.83 -5.97 6.44
N ASN A 91 2.03 -4.99 7.32
CA ASN A 91 1.47 -5.04 8.66
C ASN A 91 -0.05 -4.82 8.58
N THR A 92 -0.81 -5.54 9.39
CA THR A 92 -2.25 -5.37 9.56
C THR A 92 -2.57 -4.95 10.98
N ALA A 93 -3.60 -4.17 11.17
CA ALA A 93 -4.12 -3.79 12.48
C ALA A 93 -5.64 -3.79 12.48
N SER A 94 -6.24 -4.13 13.61
CA SER A 94 -7.69 -4.04 13.81
C SER A 94 -8.01 -3.59 15.23
N TYR A 95 -9.16 -2.95 15.40
CA TYR A 95 -9.67 -2.56 16.71
C TYR A 95 -11.19 -2.33 16.68
N GLU A 96 -11.79 -2.32 17.86
CA GLU A 96 -13.20 -2.01 18.05
C GLU A 96 -13.33 -0.65 18.76
N LYS A 97 -14.26 0.18 18.30
CA LYS A 97 -14.55 1.47 18.91
C LYS A 97 -15.99 1.90 18.63
N ASP A 98 -16.70 2.31 19.67
CA ASP A 98 -18.08 2.87 19.58
C ASP A 98 -19.04 1.99 18.77
N GLY A 99 -18.97 0.66 18.95
CA GLY A 99 -19.82 -0.32 18.27
C GLY A 99 -19.49 -0.58 16.80
N SER A 100 -18.32 -0.13 16.36
CA SER A 100 -17.80 -0.37 15.00
C SER A 100 -16.49 -1.12 15.05
N SER A 101 -16.24 -1.98 14.06
CA SER A 101 -14.94 -2.61 13.83
C SER A 101 -14.13 -1.83 12.80
N TYR A 102 -12.82 -1.76 13.03
CA TYR A 102 -11.88 -1.06 12.16
C TYR A 102 -10.75 -2.00 11.75
N GLU A 103 -10.34 -1.90 10.47
CA GLU A 103 -9.26 -2.69 9.90
C GLU A 103 -8.37 -1.80 9.03
N ILE A 104 -7.07 -2.05 9.08
CA ILE A 104 -6.06 -1.33 8.31
C ILE A 104 -5.01 -2.32 7.78
N TRP A 105 -4.71 -2.26 6.49
CA TRP A 105 -3.50 -2.81 5.88
C TRP A 105 -2.51 -1.67 5.76
N VAL A 106 -1.44 -1.71 6.55
CA VAL A 106 -0.55 -0.56 6.76
C VAL A 106 0.45 -0.41 5.62
N GLU A 107 0.56 0.81 5.08
CA GLU A 107 1.72 1.21 4.28
C GLU A 107 2.75 1.89 5.17
N ASP A 108 3.92 1.26 5.29
CA ASP A 108 5.02 1.69 6.14
C ASP A 108 6.38 1.41 5.48
N ALA A 109 7.45 1.65 6.21
CA ALA A 109 8.81 1.41 5.72
C ALA A 109 9.02 -0.03 5.24
N GLN A 110 8.44 -1.01 5.94
CA GLN A 110 8.60 -2.42 5.60
C GLN A 110 7.84 -2.79 4.33
N SER A 111 6.57 -2.41 4.21
CA SER A 111 5.76 -2.69 3.02
C SER A 111 6.26 -1.95 1.77
N ILE A 112 6.71 -0.71 1.94
CA ILE A 112 7.30 0.06 0.85
C ILE A 112 8.63 -0.56 0.38
N ALA A 113 9.49 -1.01 1.31
CA ALA A 113 10.73 -1.69 0.94
C ALA A 113 10.45 -2.93 0.07
N GLU A 114 9.46 -3.75 0.44
CA GLU A 114 9.10 -4.94 -0.34
C GLU A 114 8.61 -4.57 -1.75
N LYS A 115 7.80 -3.53 -1.88
CA LYS A 115 7.33 -3.07 -3.20
C LYS A 115 8.44 -2.47 -4.05
N VAL A 116 9.33 -1.67 -3.45
CA VAL A 116 10.46 -1.04 -4.16
C VAL A 116 11.44 -2.07 -4.71
N LYS A 117 11.64 -3.20 -4.03
CA LYS A 117 12.48 -4.31 -4.51
C LYS A 117 12.01 -4.91 -5.83
N LEU A 118 10.75 -4.70 -6.23
CA LEU A 118 10.26 -5.10 -7.55
C LEU A 118 10.95 -4.33 -8.68
N ILE A 119 11.45 -3.12 -8.43
CA ILE A 119 12.12 -2.30 -9.44
C ILE A 119 13.40 -2.99 -9.95
N PRO A 120 14.42 -3.27 -9.10
CA PRO A 120 15.60 -3.99 -9.56
C PRO A 120 15.29 -5.45 -9.94
N LYS A 121 14.34 -6.11 -9.27
CA LYS A 121 13.95 -7.49 -9.58
C LYS A 121 13.52 -7.65 -11.05
N TYR A 122 12.70 -6.73 -11.53
CA TYR A 122 12.16 -6.75 -12.89
C TYR A 122 12.87 -5.78 -13.84
N LYS A 123 13.94 -5.11 -13.39
CA LYS A 123 14.71 -4.10 -14.17
C LYS A 123 13.83 -2.99 -14.73
N LEU A 124 12.87 -2.53 -13.93
CA LEU A 124 11.96 -1.45 -14.31
C LEU A 124 12.72 -0.12 -14.44
N ALA A 125 12.16 0.81 -15.23
CA ALA A 125 12.74 2.14 -15.44
C ALA A 125 12.78 2.99 -14.15
N GLY A 126 11.88 2.74 -13.21
CA GLY A 126 11.85 3.48 -11.96
C GLY A 126 10.58 3.25 -11.15
N VAL A 127 10.46 4.02 -10.08
CA VAL A 127 9.33 4.03 -9.16
C VAL A 127 8.69 5.43 -9.13
N ALA A 128 7.38 5.47 -9.01
CA ALA A 128 6.60 6.68 -8.74
C ALA A 128 5.76 6.47 -7.49
N GLN A 129 5.22 7.55 -6.93
CA GLN A 129 4.46 7.48 -5.67
C GLN A 129 3.15 8.28 -5.77
N TRP A 130 2.10 7.75 -5.16
CA TRP A 130 0.85 8.46 -4.96
C TRP A 130 0.52 8.56 -3.48
N LYS A 131 0.54 9.73 -2.87
CA LYS A 131 0.95 11.02 -3.44
C LYS A 131 1.78 11.79 -2.41
N LEU A 132 2.48 12.81 -2.84
CA LEU A 132 3.18 13.74 -1.96
C LEU A 132 2.23 14.33 -0.91
N GLY A 133 2.68 14.39 0.35
CA GLY A 133 1.91 14.81 1.51
C GLY A 133 1.25 13.65 2.27
N PHE A 134 1.31 12.41 1.77
CA PHE A 134 0.87 11.20 2.46
C PHE A 134 2.02 10.40 3.07
N GLU A 135 3.24 10.69 2.66
CA GLU A 135 4.44 9.99 3.11
C GLU A 135 4.85 10.37 4.53
N ASN A 136 5.47 9.42 5.21
CA ASN A 136 6.33 9.70 6.36
C ASN A 136 7.69 10.20 5.84
N SER A 137 8.30 11.16 6.53
CA SER A 137 9.56 11.78 6.10
C SER A 137 10.73 10.81 5.92
N SER A 138 10.72 9.68 6.64
CA SER A 138 11.77 8.66 6.55
C SER A 138 11.67 7.76 5.31
N ILE A 139 10.52 7.78 4.61
CA ILE A 139 10.24 6.83 3.53
C ILE A 139 11.14 7.00 2.32
N TRP A 140 11.59 8.23 2.06
CA TRP A 140 12.49 8.52 0.95
C TRP A 140 13.83 7.79 1.05
N LYS A 141 14.35 7.65 2.28
CA LYS A 141 15.55 6.85 2.55
C LYS A 141 15.29 5.38 2.24
N VAL A 142 14.16 4.84 2.69
CA VAL A 142 13.77 3.46 2.41
C VAL A 142 13.71 3.19 0.91
N ILE A 143 13.09 4.09 0.13
CA ILE A 143 13.03 3.97 -1.32
C ILE A 143 14.44 3.96 -1.92
N SER A 144 15.26 4.95 -1.58
CA SER A 144 16.62 5.07 -2.16
C SER A 144 17.51 3.87 -1.84
N GLU A 145 17.40 3.29 -0.64
CA GLU A 145 18.21 2.14 -0.22
C GLU A 145 17.78 0.81 -0.88
N ASN A 146 16.56 0.73 -1.39
CA ASN A 146 16.02 -0.50 -1.99
C ASN A 146 15.91 -0.45 -3.53
N LEU A 147 16.31 0.66 -4.16
CA LEU A 147 16.37 0.80 -5.61
C LEU A 147 17.64 0.20 -6.24
N ILE A 148 18.62 -0.16 -5.43
CA ILE A 148 19.94 -0.62 -5.88
C ILE A 148 20.03 -2.13 -5.78
#